data_9d0d012fb7ec9ffcad4ac17c2d83f385
#
_entry.id   9d0d012fb7ec9ffcad4ac17c2d83f385
#
_cell.length_a   1.000
_cell.length_b   1.000
_cell.length_c   1.000
_cell.angle_alpha   90.00
_cell.angle_beta   90.00
_cell.angle_gamma   90.00
#
_symmetry.space_group_name_H-M   'P 1'
#
loop_
_entity.id
_entity.type
_entity.pdbx_description
1 polymer ?
#
loop_
_entity_poly.entity_id
_entity_poly.type
_entity_poly.pdbx_seq_one_letter_code
_entity_poly.pdbx_strand_id
1 'polypeptide(L)'
;MKHISLTILLALAVAMASAQIQHIEDRGIVPGESKGLADGYDGIDVSKYQGDIDWAAIARNKTIKFAYIKATEGATYVDPRFEENISEARKHGVKVGCYHFLRSSSTIADQFENMKRYVRREEQNLVPMIDVESMGKWSQQQLVDSLHAFAVMIYEHYHVAPIIYTYVNFYNRNLSGRFTNYPLFIARYTEDEPELNDGTKYVIWQYTERGRVHGIKGNVDLSRFGNGYSVHDISIKSQHIVGTTGLDIKPEDLVLDGSEIKAITPGKFK
;
A
#
# COMPACT_ATOMS: atom_id res chain seq x y z
N MET A 1 -1.53 -7.68 45.10
CA MET A 1 -2.28 -7.38 43.87
C MET A 1 -2.34 -5.87 43.72
N LYS A 2 -1.72 -5.30 42.67
CA LYS A 2 -1.70 -3.84 42.48
C LYS A 2 -3.05 -3.44 41.88
N HIS A 3 -3.79 -2.61 42.59
CA HIS A 3 -5.02 -2.00 42.06
C HIS A 3 -4.63 -1.04 40.93
N ILE A 4 -4.92 -1.40 39.68
CA ILE A 4 -4.87 -0.48 38.57
C ILE A 4 -6.02 0.50 38.79
N SER A 5 -5.69 1.79 38.94
CA SER A 5 -6.69 2.83 39.20
C SER A 5 -7.69 2.90 38.06
N LEU A 6 -8.97 3.04 38.42
CA LEU A 6 -10.09 3.23 37.47
C LEU A 6 -9.82 4.38 36.49
N THR A 7 -9.07 5.40 36.91
CA THR A 7 -8.62 6.52 36.07
C THR A 7 -7.67 6.10 34.95
N ILE A 8 -6.78 5.12 35.19
CA ILE A 8 -5.86 4.61 34.16
C ILE A 8 -6.64 3.79 33.15
N LEU A 9 -7.60 2.99 33.57
CA LEU A 9 -8.49 2.23 32.68
C LEU A 9 -9.33 3.16 31.80
N LEU A 10 -9.87 4.23 32.36
CA LEU A 10 -10.66 5.22 31.61
C LEU A 10 -9.81 5.99 30.61
N ALA A 11 -8.58 6.38 30.96
CA ALA A 11 -7.64 7.05 30.08
C ALA A 11 -7.21 6.15 28.90
N LEU A 12 -6.99 4.86 29.15
CA LEU A 12 -6.67 3.88 28.12
C LEU A 12 -7.86 3.65 27.17
N ALA A 13 -9.08 3.59 27.69
CA ALA A 13 -10.29 3.44 26.87
C ALA A 13 -10.52 4.67 25.98
N VAL A 14 -10.31 5.87 26.50
CA VAL A 14 -10.43 7.12 25.72
C VAL A 14 -9.33 7.20 24.65
N ALA A 15 -8.09 6.80 24.97
CA ALA A 15 -6.99 6.78 24.00
C ALA A 15 -7.24 5.75 22.87
N MET A 16 -7.78 4.58 23.19
CA MET A 16 -8.15 3.58 22.19
C MET A 16 -9.32 4.05 21.32
N ALA A 17 -10.32 4.70 21.90
CA ALA A 17 -11.45 5.25 21.15
C ALA A 17 -10.98 6.40 20.21
N SER A 18 -10.09 7.26 20.68
CA SER A 18 -9.52 8.34 19.87
C SER A 18 -8.67 7.80 18.71
N ALA A 19 -7.87 6.75 18.96
CA ALA A 19 -7.10 6.08 17.91
C ALA A 19 -8.01 5.38 16.88
N GLN A 20 -9.12 4.81 17.33
CA GLN A 20 -10.11 4.19 16.45
C GLN A 20 -10.86 5.23 15.60
N ILE A 21 -11.22 6.38 16.20
CA ILE A 21 -11.86 7.50 15.48
C ILE A 21 -10.87 8.07 14.45
N GLN A 22 -9.61 8.30 14.83
CA GLN A 22 -8.58 8.76 13.91
C GLN A 22 -8.37 7.79 12.74
N HIS A 23 -8.35 6.49 13.01
CA HIS A 23 -8.25 5.46 11.97
C HIS A 23 -9.46 5.45 11.03
N ILE A 24 -10.68 5.72 11.54
CA ILE A 24 -11.90 5.88 10.73
C ILE A 24 -11.82 7.16 9.87
N GLU A 25 -11.36 8.27 10.43
CA GLU A 25 -11.18 9.53 9.70
C GLU A 25 -10.11 9.40 8.59
N ASP A 26 -8.99 8.71 8.89
CA ASP A 26 -7.93 8.48 7.92
C ASP A 26 -8.37 7.58 6.76
N ARG A 27 -9.32 6.68 6.99
CA ARG A 27 -9.95 5.86 5.93
C ARG A 27 -10.85 6.65 4.98
N GLY A 28 -11.20 7.89 5.30
CA GLY A 28 -12.17 8.67 4.51
C GLY A 28 -13.59 8.08 4.55
N ILE A 29 -13.90 7.25 5.56
CA ILE A 29 -15.22 6.65 5.74
C ILE A 29 -16.17 7.72 6.26
N VAL A 30 -17.09 8.17 5.41
CA VAL A 30 -18.26 8.90 5.85
C VAL A 30 -19.32 7.86 6.23
N PRO A 31 -19.90 7.91 7.45
CA PRO A 31 -21.04 7.05 7.80
C PRO A 31 -22.24 7.44 6.93
N GLY A 32 -22.49 6.69 5.88
CA GLY A 32 -23.60 6.91 4.98
C GLY A 32 -23.44 6.03 3.73
N GLU A 33 -24.37 5.16 3.53
CA GLU A 33 -24.59 4.22 2.46
C GLU A 33 -23.71 4.40 1.21
N SER A 34 -22.80 3.47 0.97
CA SER A 34 -22.22 3.26 -0.37
C SER A 34 -23.34 2.76 -1.28
N LYS A 35 -24.07 3.65 -1.90
CA LYS A 35 -24.78 3.32 -3.14
C LYS A 35 -23.72 2.90 -4.13
N GLY A 36 -23.78 1.65 -4.58
CA GLY A 36 -22.80 1.06 -5.43
C GLY A 36 -22.47 1.98 -6.61
N LEU A 37 -21.20 2.36 -6.71
CA LEU A 37 -20.65 2.90 -7.93
C LEU A 37 -20.83 1.81 -8.98
N ALA A 38 -21.77 2.06 -9.89
CA ALA A 38 -22.06 1.15 -10.98
C ALA A 38 -20.81 1.01 -11.86
N ASP A 39 -20.48 -0.24 -12.14
CA ASP A 39 -19.79 -0.70 -13.32
C ASP A 39 -18.31 -0.27 -13.49
N GLY A 40 -17.43 -1.11 -12.99
CA GLY A 40 -16.07 -1.20 -13.47
C GLY A 40 -15.01 -1.02 -12.40
N TYR A 41 -14.40 -2.11 -12.04
CA TYR A 41 -13.13 -2.15 -11.30
C TYR A 41 -12.06 -2.76 -12.20
N ASP A 42 -10.80 -2.41 -11.95
CA ASP A 42 -9.66 -2.91 -12.71
C ASP A 42 -8.82 -3.89 -11.90
N GLY A 43 -8.89 -3.81 -10.57
CA GLY A 43 -8.07 -4.64 -9.71
C GLY A 43 -8.66 -4.89 -8.34
N ILE A 44 -8.02 -5.81 -7.65
CA ILE A 44 -8.31 -6.21 -6.27
C ILE A 44 -7.04 -6.19 -5.45
N ASP A 45 -7.18 -6.07 -4.13
CA ASP A 45 -6.11 -6.43 -3.22
C ASP A 45 -6.62 -7.37 -2.13
N VAL A 46 -5.75 -8.30 -1.75
CA VAL A 46 -6.11 -9.45 -0.93
C VAL A 46 -5.04 -9.78 0.11
N SER A 47 -5.48 -10.42 1.18
CA SER A 47 -4.66 -10.94 2.26
C SER A 47 -5.29 -12.23 2.81
N LYS A 48 -4.83 -12.69 3.96
CA LYS A 48 -5.47 -13.80 4.68
C LYS A 48 -6.97 -13.60 4.96
N TYR A 49 -7.43 -12.34 4.97
CA TYR A 49 -8.82 -12.02 5.30
C TYR A 49 -9.83 -12.46 4.23
N GLN A 50 -9.39 -12.67 3.00
CA GLN A 50 -10.22 -13.21 1.92
C GLN A 50 -10.32 -14.74 1.98
N GLY A 51 -9.53 -15.40 2.87
CA GLY A 51 -9.54 -16.86 3.02
C GLY A 51 -9.10 -17.60 1.77
N ASP A 52 -9.81 -18.66 1.42
CA ASP A 52 -9.54 -19.44 0.21
C ASP A 52 -10.09 -18.70 -1.02
N ILE A 53 -9.24 -18.49 -2.02
CA ILE A 53 -9.57 -17.76 -3.26
C ILE A 53 -9.54 -18.74 -4.45
N ASP A 54 -10.61 -18.77 -5.23
CA ASP A 54 -10.63 -19.45 -6.54
C ASP A 54 -9.97 -18.55 -7.59
N TRP A 55 -8.66 -18.65 -7.69
CA TRP A 55 -7.87 -17.88 -8.66
C TRP A 55 -8.20 -18.23 -10.12
N ALA A 56 -8.72 -19.42 -10.40
CA ALA A 56 -9.22 -19.75 -11.72
C ALA A 56 -10.48 -18.95 -12.06
N ALA A 57 -11.38 -18.73 -11.10
CA ALA A 57 -12.54 -17.84 -11.29
C ALA A 57 -12.10 -16.38 -11.46
N ILE A 58 -11.14 -15.90 -10.64
CA ILE A 58 -10.56 -14.55 -10.78
C ILE A 58 -9.98 -14.33 -12.18
N ALA A 59 -9.20 -15.27 -12.69
CA ALA A 59 -8.58 -15.18 -14.02
C ALA A 59 -9.59 -15.15 -15.18
N ARG A 60 -10.77 -15.77 -15.02
CA ARG A 60 -11.85 -15.70 -16.00
C ARG A 60 -12.55 -14.36 -16.03
N ASN A 61 -12.47 -13.60 -14.95
CA ASN A 61 -13.06 -12.26 -14.88
C ASN A 61 -12.19 -11.25 -15.64
N LYS A 62 -12.59 -10.90 -16.85
CA LYS A 62 -11.83 -10.00 -17.72
C LYS A 62 -11.79 -8.54 -17.24
N THR A 63 -12.61 -8.19 -16.27
CA THR A 63 -12.56 -6.88 -15.60
C THR A 63 -11.28 -6.76 -14.75
N ILE A 64 -10.87 -7.85 -14.08
CA ILE A 64 -9.68 -7.84 -13.24
C ILE A 64 -8.41 -7.82 -14.09
N LYS A 65 -7.69 -6.72 -14.03
CA LYS A 65 -6.42 -6.49 -14.73
C LYS A 65 -5.22 -6.79 -13.83
N PHE A 66 -5.38 -6.68 -12.50
CA PHE A 66 -4.31 -6.88 -11.53
C PHE A 66 -4.84 -7.32 -10.16
N ALA A 67 -3.94 -7.92 -9.38
CA ALA A 67 -4.16 -8.18 -7.96
C ALA A 67 -2.90 -7.81 -7.15
N TYR A 68 -3.07 -7.09 -6.04
CA TYR A 68 -2.02 -6.95 -5.03
C TYR A 68 -2.28 -7.93 -3.88
N ILE A 69 -1.22 -8.62 -3.45
CA ILE A 69 -1.27 -9.69 -2.44
C ILE A 69 -0.41 -9.29 -1.24
N LYS A 70 -0.99 -9.30 -0.03
CA LYS A 70 -0.22 -9.05 1.20
C LYS A 70 0.86 -10.10 1.34
N ALA A 71 2.12 -9.65 1.44
CA ALA A 71 3.24 -10.51 1.71
C ALA A 71 3.65 -10.46 3.18
N THR A 72 3.97 -9.25 3.65
CA THR A 72 4.58 -9.06 4.96
C THR A 72 4.07 -7.81 5.66
N GLU A 73 4.33 -7.72 6.96
CA GLU A 73 4.02 -6.58 7.81
C GLU A 73 5.09 -6.43 8.89
N GLY A 74 5.61 -5.24 9.10
CA GLY A 74 6.65 -5.01 10.08
C GLY A 74 7.85 -5.94 9.88
N ALA A 75 8.64 -6.17 10.92
CA ALA A 75 9.88 -6.94 10.82
C ALA A 75 9.69 -8.46 10.76
N THR A 76 8.53 -8.99 11.15
CA THR A 76 8.43 -10.45 11.40
C THR A 76 7.15 -11.11 10.90
N TYR A 77 6.09 -10.34 10.66
CA TYR A 77 4.84 -10.93 10.21
C TYR A 77 4.90 -11.24 8.73
N VAL A 78 4.45 -12.45 8.39
CA VAL A 78 4.23 -12.94 7.02
C VAL A 78 2.75 -13.29 6.90
N ASP A 79 2.10 -12.88 5.83
CA ASP A 79 0.72 -13.26 5.60
C ASP A 79 0.65 -14.78 5.36
N PRO A 80 -0.14 -15.53 6.15
CA PRO A 80 -0.16 -16.99 6.06
C PRO A 80 -0.73 -17.53 4.74
N ARG A 81 -1.36 -16.68 3.93
CA ARG A 81 -1.88 -17.03 2.61
C ARG A 81 -1.01 -16.54 1.45
N PHE A 82 0.10 -15.87 1.75
CA PHE A 82 0.91 -15.24 0.72
C PHE A 82 1.42 -16.23 -0.33
N GLU A 83 2.11 -17.26 0.09
CA GLU A 83 2.74 -18.25 -0.81
C GLU A 83 1.69 -18.96 -1.68
N GLU A 84 0.56 -19.32 -1.09
CA GLU A 84 -0.55 -19.95 -1.82
C GLU A 84 -1.15 -18.97 -2.84
N ASN A 85 -1.47 -17.75 -2.40
CA ASN A 85 -2.10 -16.76 -3.26
C ASN A 85 -1.20 -16.35 -4.43
N ILE A 86 0.10 -16.08 -4.19
CA ILE A 86 1.01 -15.68 -5.26
C ILE A 86 1.21 -16.81 -6.28
N SER A 87 1.36 -18.05 -5.81
CA SER A 87 1.53 -19.23 -6.65
C SER A 87 0.31 -19.49 -7.54
N GLU A 88 -0.89 -19.56 -6.92
CA GLU A 88 -2.12 -19.87 -7.64
C GLU A 88 -2.56 -18.72 -8.57
N ALA A 89 -2.42 -17.46 -8.15
CA ALA A 89 -2.71 -16.33 -9.03
C ALA A 89 -1.85 -16.35 -10.30
N ARG A 90 -0.55 -16.56 -10.16
CA ARG A 90 0.40 -16.66 -11.30
C ARG A 90 0.12 -17.85 -12.19
N LYS A 91 -0.15 -19.01 -11.62
CA LYS A 91 -0.51 -20.25 -12.35
C LYS A 91 -1.71 -20.03 -13.26
N HIS A 92 -2.67 -19.21 -12.84
CA HIS A 92 -3.85 -18.85 -13.62
C HIS A 92 -3.66 -17.60 -14.49
N GLY A 93 -2.47 -17.00 -14.52
CA GLY A 93 -2.13 -15.87 -15.40
C GLY A 93 -2.64 -14.51 -14.92
N VAL A 94 -3.04 -14.39 -13.65
CA VAL A 94 -3.37 -13.09 -13.04
C VAL A 94 -2.09 -12.28 -12.87
N LYS A 95 -2.10 -11.00 -13.26
CA LYS A 95 -0.98 -10.10 -13.03
C LYS A 95 -0.95 -9.70 -11.56
N VAL A 96 0.17 -10.01 -10.89
CA VAL A 96 0.29 -9.84 -9.45
C VAL A 96 1.44 -8.92 -9.06
N GLY A 97 1.21 -8.17 -7.98
CA GLY A 97 2.20 -7.47 -7.18
C GLY A 97 2.02 -7.83 -5.71
N CYS A 98 3.04 -7.60 -4.91
CA CYS A 98 2.98 -7.84 -3.48
C CYS A 98 3.04 -6.54 -2.70
N TYR A 99 2.48 -6.54 -1.50
CA TYR A 99 2.61 -5.40 -0.60
C TYR A 99 3.17 -5.74 0.77
N HIS A 100 3.88 -4.76 1.31
CA HIS A 100 4.37 -4.74 2.67
C HIS A 100 3.65 -3.68 3.48
N PHE A 101 3.06 -4.08 4.60
CA PHE A 101 2.42 -3.15 5.53
C PHE A 101 3.47 -2.54 6.47
N LEU A 102 3.70 -1.24 6.32
CA LEU A 102 4.74 -0.52 7.05
C LEU A 102 4.32 -0.24 8.50
N ARG A 103 5.22 -0.48 9.44
CA ARG A 103 4.97 -0.29 10.88
C ARG A 103 6.04 0.56 11.54
N SER A 104 5.64 1.37 12.53
CA SER A 104 6.56 2.16 13.35
C SER A 104 7.14 1.38 14.54
N SER A 105 6.85 0.10 14.66
CA SER A 105 7.26 -0.74 15.80
C SER A 105 8.60 -1.45 15.61
N SER A 106 9.21 -1.34 14.43
CA SER A 106 10.49 -1.97 14.10
C SER A 106 11.29 -1.09 13.15
N THR A 107 12.58 -1.39 13.00
CA THR A 107 13.45 -0.63 12.10
C THR A 107 13.07 -0.85 10.64
N ILE A 108 13.36 0.11 9.79
CA ILE A 108 13.10 0.01 8.34
C ILE A 108 13.93 -1.10 7.71
N ALA A 109 15.19 -1.27 8.17
CA ALA A 109 16.05 -2.35 7.69
C ALA A 109 15.48 -3.74 7.99
N ASP A 110 14.97 -3.97 9.22
CA ASP A 110 14.38 -5.26 9.59
C ASP A 110 13.09 -5.53 8.79
N GLN A 111 12.28 -4.51 8.54
CA GLN A 111 11.08 -4.62 7.72
C GLN A 111 11.43 -4.95 6.27
N PHE A 112 12.47 -4.32 5.73
CA PHE A 112 12.94 -4.61 4.38
C PHE A 112 13.50 -6.04 4.27
N GLU A 113 14.28 -6.51 5.25
CA GLU A 113 14.77 -7.89 5.27
C GLU A 113 13.61 -8.90 5.38
N ASN A 114 12.54 -8.57 6.12
CA ASN A 114 11.34 -9.39 6.14
C ASN A 114 10.68 -9.47 4.75
N MET A 115 10.46 -8.33 4.09
CA MET A 115 9.89 -8.29 2.74
C MET A 115 10.76 -9.04 1.74
N LYS A 116 12.04 -8.74 1.69
CA LYS A 116 13.01 -9.31 0.74
C LYS A 116 13.10 -10.84 0.82
N ARG A 117 12.91 -11.40 2.01
CA ARG A 117 12.96 -12.86 2.22
C ARG A 117 11.85 -13.60 1.50
N TYR A 118 10.69 -13.00 1.34
CA TYR A 118 9.50 -13.66 0.81
C TYR A 118 9.09 -13.14 -0.57
N VAL A 119 9.34 -11.87 -0.88
CA VAL A 119 8.94 -11.26 -2.15
C VAL A 119 10.08 -11.40 -3.17
N ARG A 120 9.91 -12.29 -4.14
CA ARG A 120 10.87 -12.51 -5.22
C ARG A 120 10.49 -11.67 -6.44
N ARG A 121 11.49 -10.98 -7.03
CA ARG A 121 11.26 -10.11 -8.19
C ARG A 121 10.66 -10.86 -9.38
N GLU A 122 11.15 -12.05 -9.66
CA GLU A 122 10.72 -12.91 -10.77
C GLU A 122 9.27 -13.44 -10.62
N GLU A 123 8.70 -13.32 -9.43
CA GLU A 123 7.30 -13.66 -9.16
C GLU A 123 6.37 -12.46 -9.31
N GLN A 124 6.91 -11.26 -9.48
CA GLN A 124 6.15 -10.05 -9.61
C GLN A 124 5.90 -9.67 -11.08
N ASN A 125 4.69 -9.29 -11.41
CA ASN A 125 4.35 -8.61 -12.67
C ASN A 125 4.29 -7.09 -12.46
N LEU A 126 3.94 -6.67 -11.25
CA LEU A 126 3.69 -5.29 -10.86
C LEU A 126 4.77 -4.82 -9.89
N VAL A 127 4.97 -3.51 -9.84
CA VAL A 127 5.89 -2.91 -8.88
C VAL A 127 5.48 -3.22 -7.45
N PRO A 128 6.44 -3.41 -6.52
CA PRO A 128 6.11 -3.62 -5.11
C PRO A 128 5.30 -2.46 -4.55
N MET A 129 4.39 -2.75 -3.62
CA MET A 129 3.59 -1.73 -2.94
C MET A 129 4.02 -1.58 -1.48
N ILE A 130 4.15 -0.33 -1.05
CA ILE A 130 4.30 0.03 0.36
C ILE A 130 2.94 0.50 0.85
N ASP A 131 2.39 -0.21 1.81
CA ASP A 131 1.12 0.11 2.46
C ASP A 131 1.40 0.87 3.76
N VAL A 132 1.02 2.15 3.80
CA VAL A 132 1.23 3.04 4.94
C VAL A 132 -0.07 3.75 5.33
N GLU A 133 -0.63 3.36 6.48
CA GLU A 133 -1.95 3.79 6.91
C GLU A 133 -1.95 4.50 8.27
N SER A 134 -0.84 4.46 8.98
CA SER A 134 -0.76 4.96 10.35
C SER A 134 0.62 5.49 10.67
N MET A 135 0.68 6.60 11.38
CA MET A 135 1.93 7.13 11.93
C MET A 135 2.48 6.25 13.06
N GLY A 136 1.59 5.55 13.77
CA GLY A 136 1.97 4.76 14.94
C GLY A 136 2.74 5.60 15.97
N LYS A 137 4.04 5.27 16.18
CA LYS A 137 4.93 5.99 17.11
C LYS A 137 5.78 7.06 16.43
N TRP A 138 5.72 7.20 15.11
CA TRP A 138 6.53 8.18 14.39
C TRP A 138 5.98 9.59 14.53
N SER A 139 6.86 10.58 14.60
CA SER A 139 6.53 11.95 14.23
C SER A 139 6.32 12.02 12.70
N GLN A 140 5.77 13.12 12.21
CA GLN A 140 5.59 13.31 10.78
C GLN A 140 6.93 13.21 10.01
N GLN A 141 8.00 13.82 10.52
CA GLN A 141 9.31 13.74 9.89
C GLN A 141 9.85 12.31 9.89
N GLN A 142 9.73 11.59 11.01
CA GLN A 142 10.14 10.18 11.08
C GLN A 142 9.34 9.29 10.12
N LEU A 143 8.05 9.54 9.95
CA LEU A 143 7.23 8.83 8.95
C LEU A 143 7.77 9.06 7.54
N VAL A 144 8.00 10.32 7.17
CA VAL A 144 8.50 10.70 5.84
C VAL A 144 9.87 10.07 5.59
N ASP A 145 10.81 10.20 6.52
CA ASP A 145 12.16 9.63 6.41
C ASP A 145 12.13 8.10 6.31
N SER A 146 11.28 7.46 7.12
CA SER A 146 11.13 5.99 7.13
C SER A 146 10.53 5.46 5.84
N LEU A 147 9.45 6.08 5.35
CA LEU A 147 8.81 5.69 4.11
C LEU A 147 9.75 5.89 2.92
N HIS A 148 10.48 7.00 2.89
CA HIS A 148 11.48 7.28 1.86
C HIS A 148 12.62 6.26 1.90
N ALA A 149 13.21 5.99 3.08
CA ALA A 149 14.27 4.99 3.22
C ALA A 149 13.81 3.60 2.75
N PHE A 150 12.58 3.20 3.08
CA PHE A 150 12.03 1.92 2.63
C PHE A 150 11.85 1.86 1.11
N ALA A 151 11.38 2.96 0.51
CA ALA A 151 11.21 3.06 -0.93
C ALA A 151 12.56 2.99 -1.67
N VAL A 152 13.62 3.62 -1.14
CA VAL A 152 14.99 3.53 -1.67
C VAL A 152 15.50 2.09 -1.59
N MET A 153 15.34 1.40 -0.46
CA MET A 153 15.75 -0.02 -0.33
C MET A 153 15.03 -0.92 -1.32
N ILE A 154 13.74 -0.67 -1.57
CA ILE A 154 12.97 -1.39 -2.60
C ILE A 154 13.57 -1.11 -3.98
N TYR A 155 13.84 0.16 -4.31
CA TYR A 155 14.43 0.52 -5.60
C TYR A 155 15.79 -0.13 -5.81
N GLU A 156 16.69 -0.08 -4.83
CA GLU A 156 18.02 -0.67 -4.91
C GLU A 156 17.99 -2.19 -5.13
N HIS A 157 17.01 -2.87 -4.53
CA HIS A 157 16.91 -4.33 -4.63
C HIS A 157 16.11 -4.82 -5.83
N TYR A 158 14.96 -4.21 -6.08
CA TYR A 158 14.05 -4.66 -7.15
C TYR A 158 14.27 -3.92 -8.46
N HIS A 159 15.07 -2.82 -8.49
CA HIS A 159 15.34 -1.95 -9.64
C HIS A 159 14.07 -1.38 -10.27
N VAL A 160 13.09 -1.08 -9.43
CA VAL A 160 11.83 -0.40 -9.78
C VAL A 160 11.37 0.44 -8.60
N ALA A 161 10.76 1.58 -8.87
CA ALA A 161 10.13 2.38 -7.82
C ALA A 161 8.88 1.69 -7.28
N PRO A 162 8.66 1.66 -5.96
CA PRO A 162 7.42 1.14 -5.40
C PRO A 162 6.26 2.07 -5.64
N ILE A 163 5.03 1.52 -5.64
CA ILE A 163 3.82 2.30 -5.50
C ILE A 163 3.49 2.49 -4.01
N ILE A 164 3.08 3.68 -3.61
CA ILE A 164 2.72 4.00 -2.22
C ILE A 164 1.20 3.94 -2.10
N TYR A 165 0.70 3.02 -1.27
CA TYR A 165 -0.70 2.94 -0.89
C TYR A 165 -0.93 3.65 0.43
N THR A 166 -2.00 4.45 0.46
CA THR A 166 -2.50 5.10 1.67
C THR A 166 -3.92 5.65 1.48
N TYR A 167 -4.55 6.07 2.59
CA TYR A 167 -5.83 6.79 2.55
C TYR A 167 -5.65 8.26 2.12
N VAL A 168 -6.62 8.81 1.39
CA VAL A 168 -6.60 10.21 0.94
C VAL A 168 -6.36 11.19 2.09
N ASN A 169 -7.04 11.01 3.22
CA ASN A 169 -6.87 11.89 4.37
C ASN A 169 -5.51 11.75 5.04
N PHE A 170 -4.95 10.52 5.07
CA PHE A 170 -3.62 10.28 5.59
C PHE A 170 -2.56 10.94 4.70
N TYR A 171 -2.66 10.77 3.38
CA TYR A 171 -1.79 11.45 2.42
C TYR A 171 -1.82 12.96 2.60
N ASN A 172 -3.00 13.55 2.53
CA ASN A 172 -3.19 15.00 2.59
C ASN A 172 -2.66 15.62 3.89
N ARG A 173 -2.78 14.88 5.00
CA ARG A 173 -2.32 15.34 6.32
C ARG A 173 -0.82 15.16 6.54
N ASN A 174 -0.24 14.07 6.05
CA ASN A 174 1.09 13.63 6.48
C ASN A 174 2.12 13.55 5.35
N LEU A 175 1.72 13.33 4.10
CA LEU A 175 2.62 13.02 2.99
C LEU A 175 2.58 14.04 1.84
N SER A 176 1.59 14.92 1.81
CA SER A 176 1.38 15.92 0.76
C SER A 176 2.64 16.76 0.53
N GLY A 177 3.02 16.93 -0.74
CA GLY A 177 4.22 17.64 -1.16
C GLY A 177 5.54 16.89 -0.93
N ARG A 178 5.51 15.68 -0.39
CA ARG A 178 6.73 14.90 -0.05
C ARG A 178 6.96 13.69 -0.95
N PHE A 179 5.90 13.19 -1.59
CA PHE A 179 5.94 11.96 -2.40
C PHE A 179 5.31 12.17 -3.79
N THR A 180 5.43 13.38 -4.33
CA THR A 180 4.85 13.78 -5.62
C THR A 180 5.45 13.02 -6.81
N ASN A 181 6.66 12.49 -6.66
CA ASN A 181 7.37 11.73 -7.70
C ASN A 181 7.12 10.20 -7.63
N TYR A 182 6.34 9.73 -6.64
CA TYR A 182 6.00 8.32 -6.53
C TYR A 182 4.65 8.02 -7.17
N PRO A 183 4.48 6.85 -7.81
CA PRO A 183 3.16 6.38 -8.16
C PRO A 183 2.33 6.19 -6.88
N LEU A 184 1.11 6.71 -6.86
CA LEU A 184 0.23 6.68 -5.70
C LEU A 184 -0.96 5.76 -5.93
N PHE A 185 -1.27 4.95 -4.93
CA PHE A 185 -2.47 4.14 -4.84
C PHE A 185 -3.28 4.67 -3.65
N ILE A 186 -4.36 5.38 -3.93
CA ILE A 186 -5.09 6.14 -2.91
C ILE A 186 -6.42 5.47 -2.60
N ALA A 187 -6.66 5.19 -1.32
CA ALA A 187 -7.94 4.72 -0.83
C ALA A 187 -8.86 5.90 -0.44
N ARG A 188 -10.08 5.87 -0.98
CA ARG A 188 -11.18 6.75 -0.60
C ARG A 188 -12.50 6.04 -0.85
N TYR A 189 -13.21 5.69 0.21
CA TYR A 189 -14.44 4.88 0.13
C TYR A 189 -15.69 5.77 0.03
N THR A 190 -15.73 6.60 -1.01
CA THR A 190 -16.84 7.49 -1.33
C THR A 190 -17.13 7.42 -2.85
N GLU A 191 -18.18 8.09 -3.30
CA GLU A 191 -18.50 8.21 -4.74
C GLU A 191 -17.56 9.19 -5.47
N ASP A 192 -16.99 10.14 -4.72
CA ASP A 192 -16.10 11.15 -5.29
C ASP A 192 -14.67 10.63 -5.39
N GLU A 193 -14.00 10.98 -6.47
CA GLU A 193 -12.58 10.67 -6.68
C GLU A 193 -11.69 11.31 -5.60
N PRO A 194 -10.53 10.67 -5.27
CA PRO A 194 -9.56 11.27 -4.37
C PRO A 194 -9.04 12.61 -4.90
N GLU A 195 -9.00 13.61 -4.03
CA GLU A 195 -8.35 14.89 -4.29
C GLU A 195 -7.15 15.04 -3.36
N LEU A 196 -5.96 15.22 -3.95
CA LEU A 196 -4.72 15.39 -3.22
C LEU A 196 -4.36 16.87 -3.15
N ASN A 197 -4.08 17.37 -1.92
CA ASN A 197 -3.89 18.79 -1.65
C ASN A 197 -2.74 19.44 -2.43
N ASP A 198 -1.75 18.64 -2.84
CA ASP A 198 -0.59 19.10 -3.63
C ASP A 198 -0.80 18.99 -5.15
N GLY A 199 -1.98 18.55 -5.59
CA GLY A 199 -2.29 18.38 -7.00
C GLY A 199 -1.66 17.14 -7.66
N THR A 200 -0.94 16.30 -6.90
CA THR A 200 -0.37 15.05 -7.40
C THR A 200 -1.47 14.13 -7.95
N LYS A 201 -1.16 13.44 -9.04
CA LYS A 201 -2.10 12.45 -9.61
C LYS A 201 -1.89 11.10 -8.97
N TYR A 202 -2.99 10.41 -8.67
CA TYR A 202 -2.95 9.00 -8.26
C TYR A 202 -3.01 8.09 -9.50
N VAL A 203 -2.34 6.94 -9.41
CA VAL A 203 -2.35 5.91 -10.46
C VAL A 203 -3.53 4.96 -10.27
N ILE A 204 -3.82 4.62 -9.01
CA ILE A 204 -4.91 3.72 -8.65
C ILE A 204 -5.74 4.35 -7.52
N TRP A 205 -7.05 4.18 -7.61
CA TRP A 205 -8.02 4.52 -6.59
C TRP A 205 -8.73 3.27 -6.06
N GLN A 206 -8.54 2.95 -4.78
CA GLN A 206 -9.35 1.94 -4.08
C GLN A 206 -10.61 2.63 -3.56
N TYR A 207 -11.74 2.30 -4.18
CA TYR A 207 -12.99 3.03 -3.93
C TYR A 207 -13.93 2.31 -2.97
N THR A 208 -13.67 1.04 -2.63
CA THR A 208 -14.45 0.28 -1.66
C THR A 208 -13.67 -0.89 -1.05
N GLU A 209 -13.93 -1.17 0.21
CA GLU A 209 -13.51 -2.36 0.95
C GLU A 209 -14.62 -3.44 1.03
N ARG A 210 -15.76 -3.20 0.36
CA ARG A 210 -16.97 -4.04 0.44
C ARG A 210 -17.38 -4.64 -0.89
N GLY A 211 -16.45 -4.74 -1.81
CA GLY A 211 -16.65 -5.34 -3.11
C GLY A 211 -17.02 -6.82 -3.01
N ARG A 212 -17.63 -7.33 -4.08
CA ARG A 212 -17.93 -8.75 -4.25
C ARG A 212 -17.39 -9.22 -5.59
N VAL A 213 -16.57 -10.25 -5.56
CA VAL A 213 -15.97 -10.84 -6.75
C VAL A 213 -16.20 -12.35 -6.74
N HIS A 214 -16.63 -12.91 -7.86
CA HIS A 214 -16.78 -14.35 -7.98
C HIS A 214 -15.41 -15.03 -7.84
N GLY A 215 -15.30 -15.97 -6.93
CA GLY A 215 -14.04 -16.63 -6.55
C GLY A 215 -13.54 -16.20 -5.17
N ILE A 216 -14.11 -15.15 -4.56
CA ILE A 216 -13.79 -14.70 -3.20
C ILE A 216 -15.05 -14.76 -2.33
N LYS A 217 -14.91 -15.39 -1.16
CA LYS A 217 -15.98 -15.41 -0.15
C LYS A 217 -15.86 -14.14 0.72
N GLY A 218 -16.93 -13.35 0.78
CA GLY A 218 -16.93 -12.15 1.61
C GLY A 218 -16.53 -10.89 0.86
N ASN A 219 -16.08 -9.89 1.59
CA ASN A 219 -15.69 -8.61 1.04
C ASN A 219 -14.26 -8.65 0.47
N VAL A 220 -14.04 -7.86 -0.56
CA VAL A 220 -12.72 -7.64 -1.15
C VAL A 220 -12.61 -6.17 -1.59
N ASP A 221 -11.41 -5.64 -1.49
CA ASP A 221 -11.09 -4.30 -1.93
C ASP A 221 -11.13 -4.22 -3.45
N LEU A 222 -11.86 -3.22 -3.98
CA LEU A 222 -11.95 -2.97 -5.40
C LEU A 222 -11.33 -1.64 -5.77
N SER A 223 -10.55 -1.67 -6.85
CA SER A 223 -9.79 -0.53 -7.31
C SER A 223 -9.95 -0.30 -8.80
N ARG A 224 -9.78 0.95 -9.22
CA ARG A 224 -9.73 1.37 -10.61
C ARG A 224 -8.52 2.23 -10.90
N PHE A 225 -8.08 2.27 -12.14
CA PHE A 225 -7.04 3.20 -12.55
C PHE A 225 -7.56 4.64 -12.55
N GLY A 226 -6.69 5.55 -12.17
CA GLY A 226 -6.89 6.98 -12.40
C GLY A 226 -6.94 7.30 -13.89
N ASN A 227 -7.45 8.48 -14.23
CA ASN A 227 -7.63 8.89 -15.62
C ASN A 227 -6.27 8.90 -16.38
N GLY A 228 -6.22 8.15 -17.46
CA GLY A 228 -5.04 8.03 -18.33
C GLY A 228 -4.05 6.94 -17.90
N TYR A 229 -4.26 6.27 -16.76
CA TYR A 229 -3.40 5.19 -16.29
C TYR A 229 -3.98 3.80 -16.61
N SER A 230 -3.09 2.81 -16.58
CA SER A 230 -3.41 1.41 -16.89
C SER A 230 -2.48 0.46 -16.14
N VAL A 231 -2.69 -0.83 -16.30
CA VAL A 231 -1.78 -1.85 -15.74
C VAL A 231 -0.33 -1.73 -16.26
N HIS A 232 -0.13 -1.05 -17.40
CA HIS A 232 1.20 -0.79 -17.96
C HIS A 232 2.02 0.09 -17.01
N ASP A 233 1.39 1.11 -16.40
CA ASP A 233 2.06 2.12 -15.56
C ASP A 233 2.53 1.55 -14.21
N ILE A 234 1.99 0.42 -13.79
CA ILE A 234 2.41 -0.30 -12.58
C ILE A 234 3.16 -1.60 -12.88
N SER A 235 3.49 -1.87 -14.16
CA SER A 235 4.18 -3.11 -14.55
C SER A 235 5.68 -2.98 -14.39
N ILE A 236 6.34 -3.98 -13.77
CA ILE A 236 7.79 -4.04 -13.66
C ILE A 236 8.49 -3.93 -15.01
N LYS A 237 7.93 -4.53 -16.06
CA LYS A 237 8.54 -4.53 -17.38
C LYS A 237 8.53 -3.17 -18.07
N SER A 238 7.53 -2.34 -17.81
CA SER A 238 7.42 -1.02 -18.42
C SER A 238 8.36 0.01 -17.79
N GLN A 239 8.72 -0.15 -16.54
CA GLN A 239 9.67 0.74 -15.87
C GLN A 239 11.12 0.56 -16.34
N HIS A 240 11.44 -0.49 -17.12
CA HIS A 240 12.76 -0.65 -17.75
C HIS A 240 12.88 0.05 -19.13
N ILE A 241 11.81 0.61 -19.66
CA ILE A 241 11.86 1.34 -20.94
C ILE A 241 11.99 2.82 -20.60
N VAL A 242 13.25 3.25 -20.49
CA VAL A 242 13.61 4.66 -20.33
C VAL A 242 12.91 5.49 -21.42
N GLY A 243 12.07 6.45 -21.02
CA GLY A 243 11.64 7.54 -21.88
C GLY A 243 10.23 7.49 -22.46
N THR A 244 9.32 6.60 -22.03
CA THR A 244 7.97 6.50 -22.64
C THR A 244 6.77 6.68 -21.72
N THR A 245 6.96 6.67 -20.41
CA THR A 245 5.89 6.99 -19.44
C THR A 245 6.41 8.09 -18.52
N GLY A 246 5.63 9.09 -18.20
CA GLY A 246 6.03 10.21 -17.32
C GLY A 246 6.36 9.81 -15.86
N LEU A 247 6.74 8.54 -15.64
CA LEU A 247 7.14 7.91 -14.38
C LEU A 247 8.61 7.41 -14.44
N ASP A 248 9.48 8.06 -15.20
CA ASP A 248 10.94 7.83 -15.14
C ASP A 248 11.47 8.34 -13.78
N ILE A 249 11.25 7.57 -12.73
CA ILE A 249 11.80 7.87 -11.41
C ILE A 249 13.23 7.36 -11.38
N LYS A 250 14.19 8.28 -11.45
CA LYS A 250 15.59 7.98 -11.22
C LYS A 250 15.93 8.07 -9.73
N PRO A 251 17.02 7.44 -9.27
CA PRO A 251 17.46 7.56 -7.87
C PRO A 251 17.54 9.01 -7.38
N GLU A 252 17.97 9.93 -8.26
CA GLU A 252 18.02 11.36 -7.97
C GLU A 252 16.64 12.01 -7.80
N ASP A 253 15.59 11.44 -8.40
CA ASP A 253 14.21 11.93 -8.29
C ASP A 253 13.54 11.44 -6.99
N LEU A 254 14.12 10.45 -6.33
CA LEU A 254 13.70 9.95 -5.02
C LEU A 254 14.24 10.80 -3.86
N VAL A 255 15.05 11.83 -4.17
CA VAL A 255 15.62 12.72 -3.16
C VAL A 255 14.58 13.74 -2.70
N LEU A 256 14.40 13.86 -1.39
CA LEU A 256 13.62 14.94 -0.79
C LEU A 256 14.31 16.28 -1.08
N ASP A 257 13.54 17.28 -1.53
CA ASP A 257 14.00 18.62 -1.80
C ASP A 257 14.86 19.17 -0.63
N GLY A 258 16.15 19.44 -0.93
CA GLY A 258 17.06 20.19 -0.09
C GLY A 258 17.76 19.47 1.06
N SER A 259 17.63 18.18 1.24
CA SER A 259 18.45 17.43 2.20
C SER A 259 19.49 16.58 1.45
N GLU A 260 20.78 16.89 1.63
CA GLU A 260 21.85 15.97 1.22
C GLU A 260 21.58 14.59 1.86
N ILE A 261 21.36 13.59 1.03
CA ILE A 261 21.47 12.20 1.47
C ILE A 261 22.94 12.02 1.86
N LYS A 262 23.27 12.24 3.10
CA LYS A 262 24.49 11.64 3.65
C LYS A 262 24.28 10.14 3.51
N ALA A 263 25.11 9.54 2.65
CA ALA A 263 25.09 8.13 2.36
C ALA A 263 24.76 7.36 3.63
N ILE A 264 23.59 6.73 3.64
CA ILE A 264 23.16 5.86 4.73
C ILE A 264 24.02 4.61 4.58
N THR A 265 25.21 4.65 5.19
CA THR A 265 26.09 3.50 5.28
C THR A 265 25.33 2.43 6.08
N PRO A 266 25.17 1.20 5.58
CA PRO A 266 24.60 0.11 6.35
C PRO A 266 25.40 -0.05 7.64
N GLY A 267 24.82 0.25 8.78
CA GLY A 267 25.48 0.07 10.08
C GLY A 267 25.28 1.12 11.16
N LYS A 268 24.48 2.17 10.94
CA LYS A 268 24.28 3.24 11.95
C LYS A 268 22.85 3.40 12.48
N PHE A 269 22.02 2.40 12.36
CA PHE A 269 20.76 2.38 13.10
C PHE A 269 20.84 1.33 14.21
N LYS A 270 21.20 1.81 15.42
CA LYS A 270 21.03 1.05 16.67
C LYS A 270 19.66 1.33 17.26
#